data_ba04ef9443fb59a6a84ec74f30bbfd9a
#
_entry.id   ba04ef9443fb59a6a84ec74f30bbfd9a
#
_cell.length_a   1.000
_cell.length_b   1.000
_cell.length_c   1.000
_cell.angle_alpha   90.00
_cell.angle_beta   90.00
_cell.angle_gamma   90.00
#
_symmetry.space_group_name_H-M   'P 1'
#
loop_
_entity.id
_entity.type
_entity.pdbx_description
1 polymer ?
#
loop_
_entity_poly.entity_id
_entity_poly.type
_entity_poly.pdbx_seq_one_letter_code
_entity_poly.pdbx_strand_id
1 'polypeptide(L)'
;MSNTKYVDPLLDLSFKRIFSVDQNRDLLIAFLNEVFKGRKRIVDLTYNKNEHHGNNNEEGSAIFDLLCTGDQGEKILIEVQNGWPVNFKKRAIFYTSRLISEQAPKGEMDKWKYNITEVYFLAILDEKLKVGEEYFQDICLCNRKTGEIFYEGLGYTFIELSNFVKTVDELESDLDRWLYSLKYLGEMDDMPLQLQNNAVFEKLYNIAEYSNMTPEEQEIYDRELKRKWDNEAVKEQQRLDFEEGLTRSRIEGEELGKEIGKEIGKELGKVEKAIEIAVSLKKMGLSNEQISEATGLSIEEIVNQ
;
A
#
# COMPACT_ATOMS: atom_id res chain seq x y z
N MET A 1 4.11 27.93 -4.56
CA MET A 1 5.50 27.68 -4.97
C MET A 1 6.17 27.03 -3.80
N SER A 2 6.70 25.81 -3.98
CA SER A 2 7.50 25.15 -2.94
C SER A 2 8.75 25.98 -2.69
N ASN A 3 9.00 26.32 -1.42
CA ASN A 3 10.22 27.08 -1.02
C ASN A 3 11.38 26.11 -0.73
N THR A 4 11.21 24.81 -1.06
CA THR A 4 12.22 23.79 -0.80
C THR A 4 13.31 23.82 -1.87
N LYS A 5 14.55 23.59 -1.45
CA LYS A 5 15.73 23.57 -2.34
C LYS A 5 15.69 22.40 -3.31
N TYR A 6 15.17 21.25 -2.87
CA TYR A 6 15.17 20.01 -3.63
C TYR A 6 13.76 19.61 -4.07
N VAL A 7 13.69 18.87 -5.17
CA VAL A 7 12.46 18.32 -5.70
C VAL A 7 12.06 17.03 -4.97
N ASP A 8 10.76 16.74 -4.93
CA ASP A 8 10.24 15.45 -4.46
C ASP A 8 10.59 14.36 -5.51
N PRO A 9 11.43 13.36 -5.16
CA PRO A 9 11.90 12.34 -6.11
C PRO A 9 10.83 11.33 -6.49
N LEU A 10 9.68 11.31 -5.80
CA LEU A 10 8.57 10.41 -6.10
C LEU A 10 7.58 10.98 -7.14
N LEU A 11 7.73 12.22 -7.57
CA LEU A 11 6.98 12.76 -8.69
C LEU A 11 7.55 12.23 -10.02
N ASP A 12 6.68 12.01 -11.00
CA ASP A 12 7.04 11.37 -12.28
C ASP A 12 8.21 12.06 -13.00
N LEU A 13 8.15 13.39 -13.11
CA LEU A 13 9.22 14.17 -13.71
C LEU A 13 10.54 14.03 -12.96
N SER A 14 10.51 14.16 -11.62
CA SER A 14 11.70 14.09 -10.78
C SER A 14 12.32 12.70 -10.81
N PHE A 15 11.50 11.67 -10.70
CA PHE A 15 11.96 10.29 -10.78
C PHE A 15 12.64 9.99 -12.10
N LYS A 16 12.03 10.37 -13.21
CA LYS A 16 12.60 10.21 -14.55
C LYS A 16 13.90 11.00 -14.73
N ARG A 17 13.96 12.23 -14.22
CA ARG A 17 15.16 13.06 -14.25
C ARG A 17 16.34 12.43 -13.50
N ILE A 18 16.07 11.82 -12.36
CA ILE A 18 17.09 11.17 -11.52
C ILE A 18 17.53 9.83 -12.13
N PHE A 19 16.57 8.97 -12.53
CA PHE A 19 16.83 7.56 -12.76
C PHE A 19 16.67 7.09 -14.22
N SER A 20 16.05 7.86 -15.13
CA SER A 20 15.80 7.40 -16.50
C SER A 20 16.63 8.10 -17.57
N VAL A 21 17.69 8.80 -17.19
CA VAL A 21 18.60 9.51 -18.09
C VAL A 21 19.92 8.76 -18.16
N ASP A 22 20.45 8.53 -19.38
CA ASP A 22 21.68 7.78 -19.60
C ASP A 22 22.88 8.33 -18.82
N GLN A 23 22.99 9.66 -18.66
CA GLN A 23 24.05 10.29 -17.87
C GLN A 23 23.98 9.97 -16.37
N ASN A 24 22.81 9.49 -15.89
CA ASN A 24 22.53 9.18 -14.49
C ASN A 24 22.35 7.68 -14.24
N ARG A 25 22.69 6.84 -15.24
CA ARG A 25 22.56 5.38 -15.16
C ARG A 25 23.29 4.77 -13.96
N ASP A 26 24.42 5.35 -13.59
CA ASP A 26 25.18 4.99 -12.40
C ASP A 26 24.39 5.12 -11.10
N LEU A 27 23.52 6.13 -10.98
CA LEU A 27 22.63 6.28 -9.81
C LEU A 27 21.63 5.14 -9.72
N LEU A 28 20.99 4.77 -10.85
CA LEU A 28 20.07 3.65 -10.88
C LEU A 28 20.77 2.33 -10.57
N ILE A 29 21.94 2.09 -11.14
CA ILE A 29 22.75 0.90 -10.85
C ILE A 29 23.14 0.84 -9.36
N ALA A 30 23.56 1.96 -8.77
CA ALA A 30 23.90 2.03 -7.35
C ALA A 30 22.69 1.70 -6.47
N PHE A 31 21.53 2.27 -6.77
CA PHE A 31 20.31 2.00 -6.05
C PHE A 31 19.88 0.54 -6.17
N LEU A 32 19.82 -0.01 -7.39
CA LEU A 32 19.42 -1.39 -7.63
C LEU A 32 20.37 -2.38 -6.97
N ASN A 33 21.68 -2.10 -6.91
CA ASN A 33 22.65 -2.94 -6.23
C ASN A 33 22.43 -2.99 -4.70
N GLU A 34 21.92 -1.93 -4.10
CA GLU A 34 21.53 -1.96 -2.69
C GLU A 34 20.19 -2.70 -2.49
N VAL A 35 19.22 -2.54 -3.39
CA VAL A 35 17.94 -3.24 -3.35
C VAL A 35 18.12 -4.76 -3.53
N PHE A 36 19.00 -5.18 -4.46
CA PHE A 36 19.25 -6.60 -4.76
C PHE A 36 20.47 -7.19 -4.05
N LYS A 37 20.98 -6.52 -3.03
CA LYS A 37 22.17 -6.91 -2.28
C LYS A 37 22.08 -8.37 -1.77
N GLY A 38 23.11 -9.14 -2.08
CA GLY A 38 23.18 -10.58 -1.72
C GLY A 38 22.45 -11.52 -2.69
N ARG A 39 21.66 -10.99 -3.64
CA ARG A 39 20.96 -11.81 -4.66
C ARG A 39 21.53 -11.59 -6.05
N LYS A 40 21.67 -10.37 -6.47
CA LYS A 40 22.12 -10.01 -7.81
C LYS A 40 22.99 -8.75 -7.78
N ARG A 41 23.94 -8.68 -8.72
CA ARG A 41 24.74 -7.50 -8.97
C ARG A 41 24.51 -7.03 -10.39
N ILE A 42 24.08 -5.78 -10.53
CA ILE A 42 23.91 -5.09 -11.80
C ILE A 42 25.21 -4.36 -12.12
N VAL A 43 25.82 -4.67 -13.25
CA VAL A 43 27.07 -4.03 -13.70
C VAL A 43 26.77 -2.93 -14.70
N ASP A 44 25.83 -3.17 -15.61
CA ASP A 44 25.34 -2.20 -16.59
C ASP A 44 23.86 -2.43 -16.86
N LEU A 45 23.18 -1.45 -17.42
CA LEU A 45 21.78 -1.56 -17.84
C LEU A 45 21.50 -0.70 -19.06
N THR A 46 20.45 -1.08 -19.78
CA THR A 46 19.89 -0.30 -20.88
C THR A 46 18.43 0.03 -20.62
N TYR A 47 18.03 1.25 -20.91
CA TYR A 47 16.63 1.66 -20.80
C TYR A 47 15.80 1.12 -21.97
N ASN A 48 14.63 0.58 -21.66
CA ASN A 48 13.69 0.10 -22.64
C ASN A 48 12.54 1.10 -22.83
N LYS A 49 11.72 0.87 -23.86
CA LYS A 49 10.47 1.62 -23.99
C LYS A 49 9.53 1.30 -22.84
N ASN A 50 8.93 2.30 -22.25
CA ASN A 50 8.03 2.14 -21.10
C ASN A 50 6.60 1.74 -21.52
N GLU A 51 6.28 1.80 -22.83
CA GLU A 51 4.97 1.41 -23.35
C GLU A 51 5.05 0.06 -24.05
N HIS A 52 4.30 -0.91 -23.56
CA HIS A 52 4.12 -2.22 -24.15
C HIS A 52 2.68 -2.36 -24.63
N HIS A 53 2.49 -2.19 -25.93
CA HIS A 53 1.20 -2.40 -26.57
C HIS A 53 0.87 -3.90 -26.62
N GLY A 54 -0.42 -4.25 -26.44
CA GLY A 54 -0.91 -5.59 -26.69
C GLY A 54 -0.64 -6.03 -28.13
N ASN A 55 -0.55 -7.33 -28.36
CA ASN A 55 -0.31 -7.89 -29.70
C ASN A 55 -1.42 -7.55 -30.70
N ASN A 56 -2.61 -7.15 -30.22
CA ASN A 56 -3.76 -6.69 -30.97
C ASN A 56 -4.34 -5.43 -30.33
N ASN A 57 -5.10 -4.63 -31.08
CA ASN A 57 -5.80 -3.41 -30.60
C ASN A 57 -6.81 -3.66 -29.46
N GLU A 58 -7.13 -4.91 -29.15
CA GLU A 58 -8.03 -5.33 -28.07
C GLU A 58 -7.31 -5.71 -26.77
N GLU A 59 -5.99 -5.93 -26.83
CA GLU A 59 -5.19 -6.22 -25.63
C GLU A 59 -4.77 -4.94 -24.92
N GLY A 60 -4.99 -4.88 -23.61
CA GLY A 60 -4.60 -3.73 -22.78
C GLY A 60 -3.12 -3.43 -22.90
N SER A 61 -2.76 -2.15 -23.07
CA SER A 61 -1.38 -1.68 -22.99
C SER A 61 -0.90 -1.67 -21.54
N ALA A 62 0.38 -1.98 -21.34
CA ALA A 62 1.07 -1.76 -20.07
C ALA A 62 1.98 -0.55 -20.22
N ILE A 63 1.85 0.43 -19.33
CA ILE A 63 2.70 1.61 -19.26
C ILE A 63 3.45 1.52 -17.94
N PHE A 64 4.76 1.59 -18.00
CA PHE A 64 5.66 1.48 -16.86
C PHE A 64 6.33 2.81 -16.57
N ASP A 65 6.63 3.08 -15.31
CA ASP A 65 7.39 4.29 -14.96
C ASP A 65 8.83 4.15 -15.49
N LEU A 66 9.45 2.99 -15.28
CA LEU A 66 10.77 2.70 -15.82
C LEU A 66 10.94 1.20 -16.07
N LEU A 67 11.43 0.84 -17.27
CA LEU A 67 11.83 -0.52 -17.61
C LEU A 67 13.27 -0.53 -18.09
N CYS A 68 14.10 -1.39 -17.53
CA CYS A 68 15.47 -1.58 -17.98
C CYS A 68 15.83 -3.05 -18.14
N THR A 69 16.88 -3.29 -18.93
CA THR A 69 17.48 -4.61 -19.12
C THR A 69 18.91 -4.56 -18.58
N GLY A 70 19.20 -5.43 -17.63
CA GLY A 70 20.54 -5.56 -17.07
C GLY A 70 21.51 -6.29 -18.01
N ASP A 71 22.76 -6.37 -17.59
CA ASP A 71 23.87 -6.90 -18.38
C ASP A 71 23.76 -8.39 -18.70
N GLN A 72 22.96 -9.16 -17.94
CA GLN A 72 22.67 -10.59 -18.20
C GLN A 72 21.34 -10.82 -18.93
N GLY A 73 20.69 -9.75 -19.36
CA GLY A 73 19.42 -9.81 -20.09
C GLY A 73 18.18 -9.79 -19.21
N GLU A 74 18.33 -9.76 -17.88
CA GLU A 74 17.22 -9.66 -16.93
C GLU A 74 16.42 -8.39 -17.14
N LYS A 75 15.12 -8.46 -16.94
CA LYS A 75 14.19 -7.35 -17.03
C LYS A 75 13.91 -6.80 -15.64
N ILE A 76 14.12 -5.52 -15.43
CA ILE A 76 13.84 -4.83 -14.18
C ILE A 76 12.82 -3.75 -14.46
N LEU A 77 11.64 -3.95 -13.87
CA LEU A 77 10.52 -3.02 -13.96
C LEU A 77 10.42 -2.28 -12.64
N ILE A 78 10.42 -0.94 -12.71
CA ILE A 78 10.35 -0.07 -11.54
C ILE A 78 9.11 0.78 -11.64
N GLU A 79 8.33 0.82 -10.57
CA GLU A 79 7.11 1.60 -10.41
C GLU A 79 7.21 2.50 -9.19
N VAL A 80 6.86 3.76 -9.32
CA VAL A 80 6.77 4.73 -8.22
C VAL A 80 5.32 5.15 -8.05
N GLN A 81 4.78 5.01 -6.85
CA GLN A 81 3.37 5.29 -6.61
C GLN A 81 3.18 6.26 -5.45
N ASN A 82 2.68 7.45 -5.77
CA ASN A 82 2.16 8.42 -4.81
C ASN A 82 0.67 8.10 -4.54
N GLY A 83 0.40 7.12 -3.68
CA GLY A 83 -0.95 6.68 -3.36
C GLY A 83 -1.18 5.20 -3.61
N TRP A 84 -2.39 4.75 -3.29
CA TRP A 84 -2.79 3.35 -3.36
C TRP A 84 -3.57 3.05 -4.64
N PRO A 85 -2.97 2.45 -5.67
CA PRO A 85 -3.74 2.00 -6.83
C PRO A 85 -4.56 0.77 -6.46
N VAL A 86 -5.85 0.80 -6.76
CA VAL A 86 -6.72 -0.36 -6.65
C VAL A 86 -6.12 -1.53 -7.45
N ASN A 87 -6.04 -2.72 -6.84
CA ASN A 87 -5.49 -3.93 -7.45
C ASN A 87 -3.98 -3.89 -7.79
N PHE A 88 -3.17 -3.09 -7.10
CA PHE A 88 -1.74 -2.94 -7.39
C PHE A 88 -0.97 -4.28 -7.46
N LYS A 89 -1.21 -5.21 -6.52
CA LYS A 89 -0.61 -6.55 -6.55
C LYS A 89 -0.96 -7.33 -7.83
N LYS A 90 -2.20 -7.22 -8.31
CA LYS A 90 -2.63 -7.87 -9.56
C LYS A 90 -1.97 -7.20 -10.77
N ARG A 91 -1.79 -5.87 -10.72
CA ARG A 91 -1.08 -5.11 -11.74
C ARG A 91 0.38 -5.53 -11.85
N ALA A 92 1.08 -5.67 -10.72
CA ALA A 92 2.44 -6.17 -10.69
C ALA A 92 2.58 -7.56 -11.35
N ILE A 93 1.69 -8.49 -11.01
CA ILE A 93 1.65 -9.83 -11.63
C ILE A 93 1.35 -9.74 -13.13
N PHE A 94 0.40 -8.91 -13.53
CA PHE A 94 0.07 -8.73 -14.95
C PHE A 94 1.26 -8.18 -15.74
N TYR A 95 1.95 -7.17 -15.23
CA TYR A 95 3.11 -6.56 -15.87
C TYR A 95 4.28 -7.53 -16.03
N THR A 96 4.62 -8.27 -14.98
CA THR A 96 5.69 -9.27 -15.06
C THR A 96 5.34 -10.43 -15.99
N SER A 97 4.07 -10.85 -16.02
CA SER A 97 3.59 -11.88 -16.96
C SER A 97 3.74 -11.45 -18.42
N ARG A 98 3.51 -10.17 -18.72
CA ARG A 98 3.73 -9.61 -20.06
C ARG A 98 5.21 -9.69 -20.44
N LEU A 99 6.11 -9.22 -19.56
CA LEU A 99 7.55 -9.27 -19.80
C LEU A 99 8.07 -10.70 -19.99
N ILE A 100 7.50 -11.68 -19.30
CA ILE A 100 7.82 -13.10 -19.50
C ILE A 100 7.28 -13.58 -20.85
N SER A 101 6.04 -13.29 -21.17
CA SER A 101 5.41 -13.72 -22.41
C SER A 101 6.09 -13.16 -23.67
N GLU A 102 6.56 -11.92 -23.61
CA GLU A 102 7.26 -11.24 -24.71
C GLU A 102 8.63 -11.85 -25.02
N GLN A 103 9.20 -12.66 -24.11
CA GLN A 103 10.46 -13.36 -24.38
C GLN A 103 10.31 -14.55 -25.31
N ALA A 104 9.09 -15.03 -25.55
CA ALA A 104 8.85 -16.14 -26.44
C ALA A 104 9.10 -15.74 -27.91
N PRO A 105 10.00 -16.42 -28.64
CA PRO A 105 10.31 -16.09 -30.01
C PRO A 105 9.14 -16.45 -30.94
N LYS A 106 8.92 -15.63 -31.97
CA LYS A 106 7.93 -15.95 -33.00
C LYS A 106 8.51 -17.03 -33.93
N GLY A 107 7.98 -18.26 -33.85
CA GLY A 107 8.22 -19.32 -34.84
C GLY A 107 9.39 -20.27 -34.57
N GLU A 108 10.16 -20.11 -33.50
CA GLU A 108 11.32 -20.99 -33.19
C GLU A 108 11.25 -21.59 -31.76
N MET A 109 10.08 -22.10 -31.37
CA MET A 109 9.85 -22.65 -30.03
C MET A 109 10.78 -23.82 -29.68
N ASP A 110 11.13 -24.65 -30.65
CA ASP A 110 11.99 -25.83 -30.44
C ASP A 110 13.41 -25.46 -30.01
N LYS A 111 13.92 -24.31 -30.46
CA LYS A 111 15.25 -23.83 -30.12
C LYS A 111 15.28 -23.05 -28.80
N TRP A 112 14.18 -22.40 -28.49
CA TRP A 112 14.09 -21.57 -27.28
C TRP A 112 14.03 -22.38 -25.98
N LYS A 113 13.35 -23.54 -25.99
CA LYS A 113 13.28 -24.48 -24.84
C LYS A 113 12.84 -23.82 -23.52
N TYR A 114 11.96 -22.79 -23.61
CA TYR A 114 11.52 -22.01 -22.45
C TYR A 114 12.67 -21.33 -21.67
N ASN A 115 13.74 -20.93 -22.37
CA ASN A 115 14.86 -20.21 -21.78
C ASN A 115 14.47 -18.75 -21.54
N ILE A 116 13.70 -18.52 -20.45
CA ILE A 116 13.30 -17.19 -20.01
C ILE A 116 14.42 -16.55 -19.18
N THR A 117 14.67 -15.26 -19.41
CA THR A 117 15.51 -14.45 -18.53
C THR A 117 14.72 -13.99 -17.32
N GLU A 118 15.42 -13.64 -16.27
CA GLU A 118 14.83 -13.16 -15.02
C GLU A 118 13.99 -11.90 -15.21
N VAL A 119 12.96 -11.76 -14.40
CA VAL A 119 12.07 -10.59 -14.36
C VAL A 119 11.90 -10.13 -12.93
N TYR A 120 12.30 -8.91 -12.62
CA TYR A 120 12.19 -8.29 -11.32
C TYR A 120 11.23 -7.11 -11.38
N PHE A 121 10.33 -7.05 -10.43
CA PHE A 121 9.42 -5.94 -10.21
C PHE A 121 9.83 -5.22 -8.93
N LEU A 122 10.14 -3.93 -9.02
CA LEU A 122 10.44 -3.07 -7.89
C LEU A 122 9.38 -1.98 -7.79
N ALA A 123 8.70 -1.90 -6.67
CA ALA A 123 7.77 -0.82 -6.38
C ALA A 123 8.27 0.03 -5.22
N ILE A 124 8.29 1.35 -5.42
CA ILE A 124 8.56 2.35 -4.39
C ILE A 124 7.23 3.04 -4.08
N LEU A 125 6.74 2.88 -2.85
CA LEU A 125 5.41 3.27 -2.43
C LEU A 125 5.49 4.32 -1.34
N ASP A 126 4.80 5.44 -1.52
CA ASP A 126 4.66 6.45 -0.47
C ASP A 126 3.66 6.00 0.63
N GLU A 127 2.69 5.15 0.27
CA GLU A 127 1.66 4.62 1.16
C GLU A 127 1.85 3.12 1.49
N LYS A 128 1.21 2.67 2.59
CA LYS A 128 1.29 1.28 3.07
C LYS A 128 0.54 0.29 2.18
N LEU A 129 1.22 -0.77 1.73
CA LEU A 129 0.62 -1.88 0.97
C LEU A 129 -0.21 -2.84 1.85
N LYS A 130 -0.14 -2.72 3.17
CA LYS A 130 -0.76 -3.66 4.13
C LYS A 130 -0.32 -5.12 3.89
N VAL A 131 0.93 -5.32 3.51
CA VAL A 131 1.54 -6.67 3.33
C VAL A 131 2.26 -7.11 4.60
N GLY A 132 2.70 -6.16 5.42
CA GLY A 132 3.44 -6.36 6.65
C GLY A 132 3.75 -5.03 7.32
N GLU A 133 4.54 -5.06 8.39
CA GLU A 133 5.03 -3.87 9.10
C GLU A 133 6.42 -3.43 8.61
N GLU A 134 7.12 -4.30 7.90
CA GLU A 134 8.44 -4.05 7.35
C GLU A 134 8.35 -3.10 6.15
N TYR A 135 9.26 -2.14 6.08
CA TYR A 135 9.33 -1.20 4.95
C TYR A 135 9.90 -1.83 3.67
N PHE A 136 10.57 -2.97 3.77
CA PHE A 136 11.18 -3.69 2.66
C PHE A 136 10.60 -5.11 2.59
N GLN A 137 9.95 -5.43 1.48
CA GLN A 137 9.31 -6.71 1.24
C GLN A 137 9.96 -7.37 0.03
N ASP A 138 10.55 -8.55 0.20
CA ASP A 138 11.12 -9.35 -0.87
C ASP A 138 10.30 -10.62 -1.08
N ILE A 139 9.63 -10.73 -2.22
CA ILE A 139 8.64 -11.76 -2.51
C ILE A 139 9.08 -12.57 -3.72
N CYS A 140 9.08 -13.90 -3.59
CA CYS A 140 9.42 -14.84 -4.64
C CYS A 140 8.38 -15.97 -4.75
N LEU A 141 8.52 -16.79 -5.79
CA LEU A 141 7.75 -18.02 -5.93
C LEU A 141 8.32 -19.12 -5.03
N CYS A 142 7.51 -19.65 -4.11
CA CYS A 142 7.93 -20.69 -3.19
C CYS A 142 6.90 -21.82 -3.05
N ASN A 143 7.37 -22.96 -2.56
CA ASN A 143 6.52 -24.06 -2.13
C ASN A 143 5.78 -23.65 -0.84
N ARG A 144 4.45 -23.60 -0.87
CA ARG A 144 3.62 -23.16 0.28
C ARG A 144 3.79 -24.00 1.54
N LYS A 145 4.23 -25.26 1.42
CA LYS A 145 4.39 -26.16 2.56
C LYS A 145 5.79 -26.09 3.17
N THR A 146 6.83 -26.01 2.33
CA THR A 146 8.23 -26.07 2.77
C THR A 146 8.89 -24.70 2.87
N GLY A 147 8.38 -23.68 2.18
CA GLY A 147 9.02 -22.39 2.03
C GLY A 147 10.17 -22.37 1.02
N GLU A 148 10.53 -23.51 0.43
CA GLU A 148 11.61 -23.57 -0.56
C GLU A 148 11.29 -22.75 -1.79
N ILE A 149 12.24 -21.97 -2.26
CA ILE A 149 12.11 -21.16 -3.47
C ILE A 149 11.99 -22.09 -4.67
N PHE A 150 10.90 -21.96 -5.42
CA PHE A 150 10.66 -22.74 -6.64
C PHE A 150 11.42 -22.18 -7.83
N TYR A 151 11.50 -20.85 -7.96
CA TYR A 151 12.19 -20.16 -9.05
C TYR A 151 12.62 -18.76 -8.59
N GLU A 152 13.93 -18.51 -8.62
CA GLU A 152 14.53 -17.24 -8.17
C GLU A 152 14.45 -16.13 -9.22
N GLY A 153 14.29 -16.47 -10.49
CA GLY A 153 14.29 -15.53 -11.61
C GLY A 153 12.98 -14.73 -11.76
N LEU A 154 12.03 -14.83 -10.82
CA LEU A 154 10.85 -13.95 -10.74
C LEU A 154 10.72 -13.43 -9.32
N GLY A 155 10.96 -12.14 -9.15
CA GLY A 155 10.92 -11.49 -7.85
C GLY A 155 10.10 -10.20 -7.85
N TYR A 156 9.49 -9.91 -6.69
CA TYR A 156 8.74 -8.68 -6.44
C TYR A 156 9.31 -8.03 -5.18
N THR A 157 9.86 -6.84 -5.32
CA THR A 157 10.33 -6.05 -4.20
C THR A 157 9.40 -4.86 -4.01
N PHE A 158 8.86 -4.71 -2.80
CA PHE A 158 8.05 -3.57 -2.42
C PHE A 158 8.77 -2.79 -1.34
N ILE A 159 8.95 -1.50 -1.56
CA ILE A 159 9.54 -0.56 -0.61
C ILE A 159 8.43 0.40 -0.16
N GLU A 160 8.01 0.29 1.09
CA GLU A 160 6.95 1.11 1.69
C GLU A 160 7.58 2.24 2.50
N LEU A 161 7.79 3.41 1.88
CA LEU A 161 8.47 4.54 2.51
C LEU A 161 7.73 5.07 3.75
N SER A 162 6.41 4.91 3.80
CA SER A 162 5.62 5.26 5.00
C SER A 162 6.01 4.45 6.23
N ASN A 163 6.50 3.21 6.07
CA ASN A 163 6.99 2.36 7.14
C ASN A 163 8.47 2.57 7.46
N PHE A 164 9.22 3.27 6.60
CA PHE A 164 10.60 3.66 6.86
C PHE A 164 10.61 4.88 7.79
N VAL A 165 10.95 4.69 9.07
CA VAL A 165 10.88 5.71 10.13
C VAL A 165 12.24 6.13 10.67
N LYS A 166 13.34 5.61 10.09
CA LYS A 166 14.70 5.94 10.54
C LYS A 166 14.98 7.43 10.37
N THR A 167 15.56 8.02 11.40
CA THR A 167 16.14 9.36 11.36
C THR A 167 17.50 9.34 10.67
N VAL A 168 18.04 10.50 10.33
CA VAL A 168 19.34 10.62 9.65
C VAL A 168 20.49 10.01 10.44
N ASP A 169 20.41 10.02 11.79
CA ASP A 169 21.43 9.47 12.67
C ASP A 169 21.35 7.94 12.82
N GLU A 170 20.24 7.33 12.36
CA GLU A 170 20.01 5.88 12.42
C GLU A 170 20.31 5.18 11.09
N LEU A 171 20.87 5.90 10.10
CA LEU A 171 21.20 5.34 8.80
C LEU A 171 22.48 4.48 8.88
N GLU A 172 22.32 3.17 8.80
CA GLU A 172 23.42 2.21 8.92
C GLU A 172 23.94 1.70 7.56
N SER A 173 23.07 1.62 6.56
CA SER A 173 23.36 1.08 5.24
C SER A 173 23.18 2.12 4.13
N ASP A 174 23.75 1.83 2.94
CA ASP A 174 23.48 2.66 1.75
C ASP A 174 22.04 2.52 1.29
N LEU A 175 21.38 1.38 1.53
CA LEU A 175 19.94 1.25 1.31
C LEU A 175 19.17 2.23 2.21
N ASP A 176 19.50 2.34 3.51
CA ASP A 176 18.85 3.30 4.40
C ASP A 176 19.04 4.74 3.88
N ARG A 177 20.23 5.09 3.39
CA ARG A 177 20.53 6.42 2.82
C ARG A 177 19.69 6.69 1.57
N TRP A 178 19.52 5.70 0.70
CA TRP A 178 18.64 5.79 -0.46
C TRP A 178 17.20 6.02 -0.06
N LEU A 179 16.67 5.20 0.87
CA LEU A 179 15.27 5.30 1.31
C LEU A 179 15.00 6.62 2.03
N TYR A 180 15.95 7.08 2.85
CA TYR A 180 15.89 8.38 3.50
C TYR A 180 15.82 9.52 2.47
N SER A 181 16.72 9.48 1.47
CA SER A 181 16.72 10.48 0.39
C SER A 181 15.41 10.43 -0.41
N LEU A 182 14.95 9.25 -0.83
CA LEU A 182 13.70 9.11 -1.59
C LEU A 182 12.47 9.62 -0.82
N LYS A 183 12.48 9.49 0.51
CA LYS A 183 11.36 9.91 1.35
C LYS A 183 11.36 11.40 1.69
N TYR A 184 12.52 11.94 2.03
CA TYR A 184 12.59 13.26 2.66
C TYR A 184 13.25 14.35 1.81
N LEU A 185 13.86 14.02 0.65
CA LEU A 185 14.59 14.99 -0.17
C LEU A 185 13.79 16.24 -0.51
N GLY A 186 12.51 16.07 -0.89
CA GLY A 186 11.62 17.19 -1.24
C GLY A 186 11.26 18.11 -0.08
N GLU A 187 11.64 17.77 1.15
CA GLU A 187 11.37 18.56 2.36
C GLU A 187 12.65 19.20 2.93
N MET A 188 13.82 18.92 2.31
CA MET A 188 15.12 19.36 2.84
C MET A 188 15.57 20.68 2.24
N ASP A 189 16.24 21.49 3.07
CA ASP A 189 16.94 22.69 2.64
C ASP A 189 18.41 22.43 2.34
N ASP A 190 19.02 21.46 3.02
CA ASP A 190 20.44 21.10 2.83
C ASP A 190 20.66 19.58 2.88
N MET A 191 21.73 19.15 2.20
CA MET A 191 22.17 17.74 2.25
C MET A 191 22.71 17.38 3.63
N PRO A 192 22.18 16.35 4.30
CA PRO A 192 22.66 15.90 5.60
C PRO A 192 24.14 15.50 5.59
N LEU A 193 24.86 15.76 6.69
CA LEU A 193 26.28 15.43 6.83
C LEU A 193 26.57 13.94 6.64
N GLN A 194 25.64 13.06 7.06
CA GLN A 194 25.75 11.60 6.95
C GLN A 194 25.72 11.10 5.48
N LEU A 195 25.27 11.94 4.55
CA LEU A 195 25.21 11.64 3.11
C LEU A 195 26.34 12.33 2.33
N GLN A 196 27.01 13.31 2.92
CA GLN A 196 28.13 14.01 2.32
C GLN A 196 29.36 13.10 2.20
N ASN A 197 30.30 13.45 1.32
CA ASN A 197 31.51 12.67 0.99
C ASN A 197 31.20 11.29 0.37
N ASN A 198 30.02 11.13 -0.21
CA ASN A 198 29.63 10.00 -1.04
C ASN A 198 29.18 10.53 -2.40
N ALA A 199 29.99 10.27 -3.43
CA ALA A 199 29.81 10.82 -4.78
C ALA A 199 28.43 10.47 -5.39
N VAL A 200 27.85 9.33 -5.02
CA VAL A 200 26.52 8.91 -5.48
C VAL A 200 25.45 9.85 -4.94
N PHE A 201 25.46 10.10 -3.63
CA PHE A 201 24.47 10.98 -3.01
C PHE A 201 24.71 12.45 -3.37
N GLU A 202 25.97 12.91 -3.46
CA GLU A 202 26.28 14.26 -3.95
C GLU A 202 25.71 14.48 -5.36
N LYS A 203 25.87 13.50 -6.26
CA LYS A 203 25.28 13.55 -7.59
C LYS A 203 23.75 13.56 -7.55
N LEU A 204 23.13 12.71 -6.72
CA LEU A 204 21.68 12.66 -6.52
C LEU A 204 21.14 14.03 -6.11
N TYR A 205 21.71 14.62 -5.05
CA TYR A 205 21.26 15.91 -4.51
C TYR A 205 21.45 17.05 -5.52
N ASN A 206 22.57 17.06 -6.26
CA ASN A 206 22.79 18.06 -7.31
C ASN A 206 21.74 17.96 -8.44
N ILE A 207 21.38 16.74 -8.89
CA ILE A 207 20.35 16.55 -9.91
C ILE A 207 18.98 16.95 -9.39
N ALA A 208 18.70 16.66 -8.13
CA ALA A 208 17.41 16.94 -7.49
C ALA A 208 17.25 18.41 -7.06
N GLU A 209 18.26 19.26 -7.21
CA GLU A 209 18.13 20.69 -6.89
C GLU A 209 17.18 21.37 -7.88
N TYR A 210 16.13 22.01 -7.37
CA TYR A 210 15.09 22.66 -8.18
C TYR A 210 15.66 23.74 -9.11
N SER A 211 16.67 24.47 -8.63
CA SER A 211 17.35 25.51 -9.41
C SER A 211 18.11 24.98 -10.65
N ASN A 212 18.41 23.66 -10.67
CA ASN A 212 19.08 22.99 -11.78
C ASN A 212 18.09 22.48 -12.86
N MET A 213 16.79 22.71 -12.67
CA MET A 213 15.75 22.43 -13.67
C MET A 213 15.61 23.55 -14.68
N THR A 214 15.26 23.20 -15.92
CA THR A 214 14.85 24.22 -16.89
C THR A 214 13.53 24.86 -16.50
N PRO A 215 13.19 26.06 -16.99
CA PRO A 215 11.89 26.68 -16.70
C PRO A 215 10.69 25.79 -17.07
N GLU A 216 10.79 25.04 -18.16
CA GLU A 216 9.75 24.10 -18.60
C GLU A 216 9.60 22.92 -17.63
N GLU A 217 10.72 22.39 -17.14
CA GLU A 217 10.72 21.33 -16.12
C GLU A 217 10.12 21.83 -14.79
N GLN A 218 10.48 23.04 -14.37
CA GLN A 218 9.92 23.67 -13.16
C GLN A 218 8.39 23.83 -13.26
N GLU A 219 7.86 24.26 -14.42
CA GLU A 219 6.43 24.39 -14.63
C GLU A 219 5.71 23.03 -14.53
N ILE A 220 6.29 21.96 -15.10
CA ILE A 220 5.74 20.61 -15.03
C ILE A 220 5.78 20.11 -13.60
N TYR A 221 6.92 20.26 -12.92
CA TYR A 221 7.11 19.87 -11.52
C TYR A 221 6.10 20.55 -10.59
N ASP A 222 5.96 21.87 -10.69
CA ASP A 222 5.01 22.65 -9.84
C ASP A 222 3.57 22.18 -10.05
N ARG A 223 3.21 21.77 -11.26
CA ARG A 223 1.88 21.23 -11.59
C ARG A 223 1.67 19.84 -10.98
N GLU A 224 2.68 18.98 -11.05
CA GLU A 224 2.63 17.65 -10.43
C GLU A 224 2.56 17.75 -8.90
N LEU A 225 3.40 18.61 -8.31
CA LEU A 225 3.41 18.86 -6.87
C LEU A 225 2.07 19.39 -6.37
N LYS A 226 1.48 20.35 -7.08
CA LYS A 226 0.14 20.83 -6.77
C LYS A 226 -0.90 19.72 -6.82
N ARG A 227 -0.85 18.87 -7.86
CA ARG A 227 -1.76 17.73 -7.97
C ARG A 227 -1.59 16.75 -6.81
N LYS A 228 -0.34 16.51 -6.35
CA LYS A 228 -0.07 15.69 -5.17
C LYS A 228 -0.78 16.29 -3.94
N TRP A 229 -0.60 17.57 -3.66
CA TRP A 229 -1.23 18.25 -2.53
C TRP A 229 -2.77 18.23 -2.60
N ASP A 230 -3.34 18.49 -3.78
CA ASP A 230 -4.79 18.43 -3.98
C ASP A 230 -5.34 17.03 -3.68
N ASN A 231 -4.64 15.98 -4.11
CA ASN A 231 -5.00 14.59 -3.84
C ASN A 231 -4.88 14.24 -2.34
N GLU A 232 -3.83 14.70 -1.68
CA GLU A 232 -3.62 14.51 -0.23
C GLU A 232 -4.73 15.20 0.57
N ALA A 233 -5.10 16.42 0.21
CA ALA A 233 -6.20 17.14 0.85
C ALA A 233 -7.54 16.41 0.69
N VAL A 234 -7.83 15.85 -0.49
CA VAL A 234 -9.06 15.05 -0.73
C VAL A 234 -9.06 13.77 0.12
N LYS A 235 -7.92 13.08 0.21
CA LYS A 235 -7.80 11.86 1.05
C LYS A 235 -7.99 12.17 2.52
N GLU A 236 -7.41 13.26 3.00
CA GLU A 236 -7.55 13.68 4.40
C GLU A 236 -9.01 14.03 4.71
N GLN A 237 -9.70 14.75 3.82
CA GLN A 237 -11.12 15.03 3.99
C GLN A 237 -11.96 13.74 4.04
N GLN A 238 -11.70 12.77 3.16
CA GLN A 238 -12.37 11.48 3.17
C GLN A 238 -12.13 10.69 4.47
N ARG A 239 -10.91 10.78 5.02
CA ARG A 239 -10.58 10.16 6.31
C ARG A 239 -11.38 10.78 7.45
N LEU A 240 -11.45 12.10 7.50
CA LEU A 240 -12.22 12.84 8.50
C LEU A 240 -13.72 12.52 8.40
N ASP A 241 -14.29 12.55 7.21
CA ASP A 241 -15.70 12.21 6.96
C ASP A 241 -16.04 10.78 7.42
N PHE A 242 -15.12 9.83 7.18
CA PHE A 242 -15.27 8.44 7.62
C PHE A 242 -15.22 8.32 9.16
N GLU A 243 -14.29 8.99 9.83
CA GLU A 243 -14.17 9.02 11.29
C GLU A 243 -15.41 9.67 11.95
N GLU A 244 -15.92 10.76 11.38
CA GLU A 244 -17.17 11.38 11.83
C GLU A 244 -18.37 10.42 11.64
N GLY A 245 -18.46 9.74 10.50
CA GLY A 245 -19.49 8.75 10.23
C GLY A 245 -19.48 7.60 11.23
N LEU A 246 -18.29 7.05 11.55
CA LEU A 246 -18.15 6.01 12.58
C LEU A 246 -18.58 6.50 13.96
N THR A 247 -18.21 7.72 14.32
CA THR A 247 -18.55 8.33 15.61
C THR A 247 -20.06 8.50 15.73
N ARG A 248 -20.72 9.01 14.68
CA ARG A 248 -22.19 9.16 14.62
C ARG A 248 -22.89 7.81 14.75
N SER A 249 -22.47 6.81 13.96
CA SER A 249 -23.07 5.47 14.01
C SER A 249 -22.92 4.81 15.39
N ARG A 250 -21.78 5.06 16.09
CA ARG A 250 -21.59 4.56 17.45
C ARG A 250 -22.57 5.21 18.43
N ILE A 251 -22.74 6.52 18.36
CA ILE A 251 -23.66 7.27 19.24
C ILE A 251 -25.10 6.79 19.01
N GLU A 252 -25.53 6.71 17.75
CA GLU A 252 -26.86 6.23 17.37
C GLU A 252 -27.11 4.78 17.87
N GLY A 253 -26.10 3.91 17.73
CA GLY A 253 -26.17 2.53 18.22
C GLY A 253 -26.27 2.43 19.75
N GLU A 254 -25.52 3.29 20.48
CA GLU A 254 -25.61 3.36 21.95
C GLU A 254 -26.98 3.87 22.43
N GLU A 255 -27.52 4.88 21.77
CA GLU A 255 -28.85 5.42 22.10
C GLU A 255 -29.96 4.40 21.85
N LEU A 256 -29.95 3.75 20.69
CA LEU A 256 -30.88 2.70 20.34
C LEU A 256 -30.79 1.50 21.31
N GLY A 257 -29.56 1.10 21.65
CA GLY A 257 -29.33 0.03 22.63
C GLY A 257 -29.90 0.35 24.04
N LYS A 258 -29.75 1.62 24.48
CA LYS A 258 -30.33 2.09 25.75
C LYS A 258 -31.88 2.09 25.71
N GLU A 259 -32.45 2.51 24.58
CA GLU A 259 -33.92 2.52 24.43
C GLU A 259 -34.52 1.11 24.44
N ILE A 260 -33.95 0.20 23.63
CA ILE A 260 -34.33 -1.21 23.61
C ILE A 260 -34.15 -1.86 24.99
N GLY A 261 -33.00 -1.64 25.64
CA GLY A 261 -32.75 -2.19 26.98
C GLY A 261 -33.75 -1.70 28.03
N LYS A 262 -34.16 -0.42 27.95
CA LYS A 262 -35.19 0.16 28.83
C LYS A 262 -36.58 -0.44 28.59
N GLU A 263 -36.93 -0.72 27.34
CA GLU A 263 -38.19 -1.32 26.98
C GLU A 263 -38.26 -2.79 27.42
N ILE A 264 -37.24 -3.58 27.14
CA ILE A 264 -37.10 -4.95 27.61
C ILE A 264 -37.14 -5.01 29.16
N GLY A 265 -36.42 -4.13 29.83
CA GLY A 265 -36.41 -4.07 31.29
C GLY A 265 -37.80 -3.75 31.88
N LYS A 266 -38.58 -2.88 31.23
CA LYS A 266 -39.97 -2.61 31.64
C LYS A 266 -40.88 -3.84 31.48
N GLU A 267 -40.77 -4.55 30.36
CA GLU A 267 -41.59 -5.74 30.12
C GLU A 267 -41.24 -6.89 31.10
N LEU A 268 -39.92 -7.14 31.30
CA LEU A 268 -39.46 -8.11 32.28
C LEU A 268 -39.96 -7.77 33.71
N GLY A 269 -39.86 -6.52 34.12
CA GLY A 269 -40.33 -6.07 35.43
C GLY A 269 -41.86 -6.20 35.63
N LYS A 270 -42.66 -6.07 34.53
CA LYS A 270 -44.10 -6.34 34.57
C LYS A 270 -44.38 -7.83 34.78
N VAL A 271 -43.66 -8.69 34.07
CA VAL A 271 -43.80 -10.16 34.19
C VAL A 271 -43.37 -10.62 35.56
N GLU A 272 -42.26 -10.14 36.11
CA GLU A 272 -41.79 -10.47 37.46
C GLU A 272 -42.84 -10.09 38.54
N LYS A 273 -43.39 -8.87 38.45
CA LYS A 273 -44.47 -8.45 39.36
C LYS A 273 -45.73 -9.31 39.23
N ALA A 274 -46.11 -9.66 38.00
CA ALA A 274 -47.27 -10.53 37.78
C ALA A 274 -47.03 -11.92 38.40
N ILE A 275 -45.82 -12.47 38.32
CA ILE A 275 -45.44 -13.72 38.97
C ILE A 275 -45.51 -13.60 40.51
N GLU A 276 -44.97 -12.53 41.12
CA GLU A 276 -45.02 -12.30 42.56
C GLU A 276 -46.48 -12.23 43.07
N ILE A 277 -47.35 -11.53 42.32
CA ILE A 277 -48.77 -11.44 42.63
C ILE A 277 -49.43 -12.81 42.50
N ALA A 278 -49.14 -13.57 41.44
CA ALA A 278 -49.67 -14.91 41.22
C ALA A 278 -49.31 -15.87 42.38
N VAL A 279 -48.07 -15.87 42.84
CA VAL A 279 -47.60 -16.64 43.99
C VAL A 279 -48.34 -16.24 45.26
N SER A 280 -48.58 -14.97 45.47
CA SER A 280 -49.34 -14.49 46.65
C SER A 280 -50.81 -14.92 46.62
N LEU A 281 -51.48 -14.79 45.48
CA LEU A 281 -52.89 -15.20 45.30
C LEU A 281 -53.05 -16.73 45.41
N LYS A 282 -52.10 -17.51 44.94
CA LYS A 282 -52.04 -18.96 45.09
C LYS A 282 -51.98 -19.36 46.57
N LYS A 283 -51.20 -18.68 47.40
CA LYS A 283 -51.13 -18.86 48.85
C LYS A 283 -52.42 -18.49 49.55
N MET A 284 -53.23 -17.59 49.00
CA MET A 284 -54.52 -17.18 49.51
C MET A 284 -55.67 -18.15 49.12
N GLY A 285 -55.37 -19.18 48.30
CA GLY A 285 -56.30 -20.23 47.94
C GLY A 285 -57.19 -19.94 46.72
N LEU A 286 -56.85 -18.97 45.89
CA LEU A 286 -57.58 -18.70 44.64
C LEU A 286 -57.24 -19.77 43.56
N SER A 287 -58.22 -20.00 42.67
CA SER A 287 -58.04 -20.96 41.58
C SER A 287 -57.12 -20.41 40.52
N ASN A 288 -56.48 -21.30 39.72
CA ASN A 288 -55.57 -20.89 38.66
C ASN A 288 -56.27 -20.02 37.61
N GLU A 289 -57.53 -20.20 37.33
CA GLU A 289 -58.35 -19.39 36.43
C GLU A 289 -58.49 -17.94 36.97
N GLN A 290 -58.75 -17.80 38.26
CA GLN A 290 -58.89 -16.50 38.94
C GLN A 290 -57.55 -15.77 39.01
N ILE A 291 -56.43 -16.47 39.18
CA ILE A 291 -55.10 -15.93 39.20
C ILE A 291 -54.68 -15.46 37.77
N SER A 292 -55.04 -16.25 36.75
CA SER A 292 -54.79 -15.88 35.35
C SER A 292 -55.55 -14.59 34.97
N GLU A 293 -56.82 -14.47 35.37
CA GLU A 293 -57.62 -13.26 35.12
C GLU A 293 -57.06 -12.02 35.82
N ALA A 294 -56.51 -12.18 37.01
CA ALA A 294 -55.96 -11.08 37.84
C ALA A 294 -54.55 -10.62 37.40
N THR A 295 -53.75 -11.54 36.89
CA THR A 295 -52.33 -11.25 36.59
C THR A 295 -52.01 -11.17 35.11
N GLY A 296 -52.88 -11.71 34.24
CA GLY A 296 -52.65 -11.83 32.79
C GLY A 296 -51.67 -12.95 32.41
N LEU A 297 -51.18 -13.74 33.38
CA LEU A 297 -50.30 -14.89 33.14
C LEU A 297 -51.14 -16.08 32.62
N SER A 298 -50.56 -16.90 31.77
CA SER A 298 -51.20 -18.15 31.33
C SER A 298 -51.28 -19.16 32.48
N ILE A 299 -52.24 -20.10 32.41
CA ILE A 299 -52.40 -21.15 33.41
C ILE A 299 -51.14 -22.01 33.51
N GLU A 300 -50.44 -22.26 32.40
CA GLU A 300 -49.15 -22.97 32.37
C GLU A 300 -48.06 -22.24 33.17
N GLU A 301 -47.96 -20.95 33.03
CA GLU A 301 -46.99 -20.11 33.79
C GLU A 301 -47.31 -20.10 35.28
N ILE A 302 -48.59 -20.12 35.66
CA ILE A 302 -49.02 -20.15 37.06
C ILE A 302 -48.80 -21.54 37.71
N VAL A 303 -48.93 -22.60 36.95
CA VAL A 303 -48.74 -23.99 37.49
C VAL A 303 -47.25 -24.23 37.75
N ASN A 304 -46.36 -23.65 36.95
CA ASN A 304 -44.92 -23.81 37.07
C ASN A 304 -44.29 -22.92 38.18
N GLN A 305 -45.07 -22.07 38.86
CA GLN A 305 -44.67 -21.28 40.03
C GLN A 305 -45.17 -21.96 41.33
#